data_08d7c3415a9d4fce77b78433dac0cc59
#
_entry.id   08d7c3415a9d4fce77b78433dac0cc59
#
_cell.length_a   1.000
_cell.length_b   1.000
_cell.length_c   1.000
_cell.angle_alpha   90.00
_cell.angle_beta   90.00
_cell.angle_gamma   90.00
#
_symmetry.space_group_name_H-M   'P 1'
#
loop_
_entity.id
_entity.type
_entity.pdbx_description
1 polymer ?
#
loop_
_entity_poly.entity_id
_entity_poly.type
_entity_poly.pdbx_seq_one_letter_code
_entity_poly.pdbx_strand_id
1 'polypeptide(L)'
;MLITDNNLINVEKFIIRNSKRTIKFNNRFCIDSRKIKSGQIFISVDSDKSKNFKNIKNAIFNGASGFVSQFIFKRKDLKSSLPLYVQKNLNNIYHYLFLVDLRRYKHKAKTIGITGTNGKTSSILLLAQSLTHLKKRVGVITSEGCGLYPSLNSNEYTTPPIDIIYKYYTNFISKKYDYIIIECSSQGLHQGRVKGLLFDYACITNINSDHLDYHKTIKNYTDSKLLILRQCKRAILNYDSSLLIKNNFKKYRNTDYFYFSITSSKKKKILSKYNRDNIYIH
;
A
#
# COMPACT_ATOMS: atom_id res chain seq x y z
N MET A 1 -5.34 -15.42 -2.99
CA MET A 1 -6.69 -15.70 -2.47
C MET A 1 -7.55 -14.49 -2.80
N LEU A 2 -8.39 -14.58 -3.82
CA LEU A 2 -9.37 -13.55 -4.13
C LEU A 2 -10.33 -13.50 -2.95
N ILE A 3 -10.38 -12.36 -2.24
CA ILE A 3 -11.34 -12.19 -1.17
C ILE A 3 -12.69 -11.96 -1.85
N THR A 4 -13.41 -13.05 -2.06
CA THR A 4 -14.85 -13.04 -2.29
C THR A 4 -15.53 -12.88 -0.94
N ASP A 5 -15.24 -11.76 -0.26
CA ASP A 5 -15.79 -11.54 1.05
C ASP A 5 -17.11 -10.81 0.88
N ASN A 6 -18.23 -11.52 1.08
CA ASN A 6 -19.58 -10.94 1.11
C ASN A 6 -19.64 -9.71 2.02
N ASN A 7 -18.77 -9.66 3.03
CA ASN A 7 -18.64 -8.55 3.97
C ASN A 7 -18.12 -7.27 3.28
N LEU A 8 -17.13 -7.38 2.39
CA LEU A 8 -16.60 -6.22 1.68
C LEU A 8 -17.63 -5.63 0.72
N ILE A 9 -18.34 -6.49 -0.01
CA ILE A 9 -19.41 -6.11 -0.91
C ILE A 9 -20.52 -5.37 -0.15
N ASN A 10 -20.85 -5.83 1.03
CA ASN A 10 -21.89 -5.22 1.88
C ASN A 10 -21.46 -3.83 2.39
N VAL A 11 -20.19 -3.67 2.81
CA VAL A 11 -19.65 -2.36 3.19
C VAL A 11 -19.64 -1.40 2.00
N GLU A 12 -19.24 -1.88 0.82
CA GLU A 12 -19.25 -1.08 -0.40
C GLU A 12 -20.67 -0.60 -0.75
N LYS A 13 -21.66 -1.51 -0.74
CA LYS A 13 -23.07 -1.18 -0.97
C LYS A 13 -23.58 -0.15 0.03
N PHE A 14 -23.21 -0.30 1.31
CA PHE A 14 -23.58 0.69 2.35
C PHE A 14 -22.99 2.06 2.05
N ILE A 15 -21.70 2.14 1.68
CA ILE A 15 -21.02 3.40 1.32
C ILE A 15 -21.73 4.06 0.12
N ILE A 16 -21.99 3.30 -0.94
CA ILE A 16 -22.65 3.82 -2.15
C ILE A 16 -24.05 4.35 -1.84
N ARG A 17 -24.82 3.63 -1.03
CA ARG A 17 -26.20 3.99 -0.69
C ARG A 17 -26.30 5.26 0.16
N ASN A 18 -25.37 5.44 1.11
CA ASN A 18 -25.50 6.46 2.16
C ASN A 18 -24.58 7.68 1.95
N SER A 19 -23.64 7.65 1.00
CA SER A 19 -22.90 8.85 0.60
C SER A 19 -23.71 9.72 -0.37
N LYS A 20 -23.40 11.03 -0.43
CA LYS A 20 -24.05 11.91 -1.41
C LYS A 20 -23.80 11.40 -2.84
N ARG A 21 -24.84 11.38 -3.69
CA ARG A 21 -24.76 10.86 -5.07
C ARG A 21 -23.75 11.62 -5.94
N THR A 22 -23.54 12.89 -5.67
CA THR A 22 -22.59 13.77 -6.38
C THR A 22 -21.12 13.45 -6.08
N ILE A 23 -20.84 12.69 -5.01
CA ILE A 23 -19.48 12.36 -4.61
C ILE A 23 -19.01 11.13 -5.40
N LYS A 24 -17.89 11.25 -6.12
CA LYS A 24 -17.23 10.12 -6.79
C LYS A 24 -16.85 9.07 -5.76
N PHE A 25 -16.80 7.80 -6.15
CA PHE A 25 -16.55 6.70 -5.21
C PHE A 25 -15.25 6.89 -4.42
N ASN A 26 -14.18 7.32 -5.06
CA ASN A 26 -12.88 7.61 -4.45
C ASN A 26 -12.91 8.70 -3.34
N ASN A 27 -14.00 9.46 -3.25
CA ASN A 27 -14.21 10.48 -2.24
C ASN A 27 -15.41 10.18 -1.33
N ARG A 28 -16.02 8.99 -1.43
CA ARG A 28 -17.23 8.65 -0.67
C ARG A 28 -16.96 8.29 0.77
N PHE A 29 -15.73 7.97 1.13
CA PHE A 29 -15.37 7.61 2.49
C PHE A 29 -14.05 8.23 2.94
N CYS A 30 -13.87 8.32 4.25
CA CYS A 30 -12.66 8.82 4.89
C CYS A 30 -12.38 8.00 6.15
N ILE A 31 -11.10 7.79 6.48
CA ILE A 31 -10.65 7.08 7.69
C ILE A 31 -10.10 8.02 8.76
N ASP A 32 -9.87 9.30 8.44
CA ASP A 32 -9.46 10.32 9.41
C ASP A 32 -10.66 11.24 9.71
N SER A 33 -11.18 11.16 10.94
CA SER A 33 -12.34 11.94 11.37
C SER A 33 -12.17 13.46 11.28
N ARG A 34 -10.90 13.94 11.28
CA ARG A 34 -10.56 15.37 11.17
C ARG A 34 -10.63 15.89 9.74
N LYS A 35 -10.47 14.98 8.76
CA LYS A 35 -10.40 15.27 7.32
C LYS A 35 -11.68 14.96 6.58
N ILE A 36 -12.71 14.48 7.27
CA ILE A 36 -13.98 14.12 6.65
C ILE A 36 -14.65 15.35 6.05
N LYS A 37 -15.24 15.15 4.89
CA LYS A 37 -16.03 16.18 4.19
C LYS A 37 -17.51 15.85 4.24
N SER A 38 -18.35 16.89 4.22
CA SER A 38 -19.80 16.74 4.23
C SER A 38 -20.28 15.74 3.14
N GLY A 39 -21.07 14.78 3.58
CA GLY A 39 -21.64 13.73 2.72
C GLY A 39 -20.76 12.50 2.52
N GLN A 40 -19.57 12.45 3.10
CA GLN A 40 -18.73 11.23 3.12
C GLN A 40 -19.17 10.28 4.23
N ILE A 41 -18.87 9.00 4.06
CA ILE A 41 -18.97 7.97 5.09
C ILE A 41 -17.65 7.89 5.85
N PHE A 42 -17.71 7.96 7.17
CA PHE A 42 -16.55 7.74 8.01
C PHE A 42 -16.35 6.25 8.28
N ILE A 43 -15.13 5.74 8.06
CA ILE A 43 -14.73 4.37 8.39
C ILE A 43 -13.83 4.42 9.62
N SER A 44 -14.36 4.01 10.76
CA SER A 44 -13.65 4.05 12.04
C SER A 44 -12.83 2.77 12.23
N VAL A 45 -11.55 2.83 11.89
CA VAL A 45 -10.60 1.69 11.90
C VAL A 45 -9.92 1.47 13.25
N ASP A 46 -10.15 2.32 14.24
CA ASP A 46 -9.52 2.20 15.55
C ASP A 46 -9.96 0.91 16.26
N SER A 47 -9.02 0.19 16.86
CA SER A 47 -9.30 -1.04 17.62
C SER A 47 -9.78 -0.78 19.05
N ASP A 48 -9.49 0.40 19.58
CA ASP A 48 -9.99 0.84 20.89
C ASP A 48 -11.41 1.41 20.76
N LYS A 49 -12.35 0.90 21.58
CA LYS A 49 -13.75 1.29 21.51
C LYS A 49 -13.98 2.76 21.89
N SER A 50 -13.25 3.27 22.87
CA SER A 50 -13.39 4.67 23.34
C SER A 50 -12.88 5.65 22.32
N LYS A 51 -11.71 5.37 21.71
CA LYS A 51 -11.16 6.16 20.60
C LYS A 51 -12.07 6.11 19.39
N ASN A 52 -12.59 4.92 19.05
CA ASN A 52 -13.52 4.72 17.95
C ASN A 52 -14.77 5.60 18.13
N PHE A 53 -15.32 5.62 19.34
CA PHE A 53 -16.45 6.46 19.70
C PHE A 53 -16.16 7.95 19.54
N LYS A 54 -15.00 8.41 20.06
CA LYS A 54 -14.54 9.81 19.92
C LYS A 54 -14.38 10.20 18.45
N ASN A 55 -13.76 9.33 17.66
CA ASN A 55 -13.54 9.57 16.22
C ASN A 55 -14.87 9.65 15.45
N ILE A 56 -15.86 8.81 15.79
CA ILE A 56 -17.20 8.87 15.19
C ILE A 56 -17.89 10.19 15.55
N LYS A 57 -17.84 10.65 16.80
CA LYS A 57 -18.41 11.95 17.20
C LYS A 57 -17.77 13.11 16.42
N ASN A 58 -16.45 13.09 16.27
CA ASN A 58 -15.75 14.10 15.47
C ASN A 58 -16.19 14.06 13.99
N ALA A 59 -16.35 12.86 13.43
CA ALA A 59 -16.80 12.71 12.05
C ALA A 59 -18.24 13.20 11.85
N ILE A 60 -19.14 12.97 12.81
CA ILE A 60 -20.51 13.48 12.80
C ILE A 60 -20.50 15.01 12.81
N PHE A 61 -19.70 15.61 13.71
CA PHE A 61 -19.53 17.06 13.81
C PHE A 61 -19.02 17.68 12.50
N ASN A 62 -18.10 17.01 11.83
CA ASN A 62 -17.55 17.45 10.55
C ASN A 62 -18.41 17.11 9.32
N GLY A 63 -19.65 16.61 9.52
CA GLY A 63 -20.63 16.44 8.44
C GLY A 63 -20.60 15.10 7.73
N ALA A 64 -20.13 14.03 8.39
CA ALA A 64 -20.30 12.68 7.88
C ALA A 64 -21.78 12.38 7.59
N SER A 65 -22.06 11.62 6.54
CA SER A 65 -23.42 11.17 6.21
C SER A 65 -23.76 9.77 6.75
N GLY A 66 -22.80 9.13 7.39
CA GLY A 66 -22.92 7.82 8.02
C GLY A 66 -21.54 7.31 8.43
N PHE A 67 -21.50 6.16 9.08
CA PHE A 67 -20.22 5.59 9.50
C PHE A 67 -20.25 4.07 9.53
N VAL A 68 -19.06 3.49 9.34
CA VAL A 68 -18.76 2.07 9.47
C VAL A 68 -17.86 1.90 10.70
N SER A 69 -18.19 0.95 11.56
CA SER A 69 -17.43 0.65 12.78
C SER A 69 -17.38 -0.85 13.02
N GLN A 70 -16.39 -1.32 13.76
CA GLN A 70 -16.39 -2.68 14.29
C GLN A 70 -17.18 -2.82 15.59
N PHE A 71 -17.59 -1.71 16.20
CA PHE A 71 -18.34 -1.66 17.44
C PHE A 71 -19.78 -1.21 17.21
N ILE A 72 -20.67 -1.71 18.06
CA ILE A 72 -22.05 -1.26 18.13
C ILE A 72 -22.11 -0.09 19.13
N PHE A 73 -22.73 1.01 18.70
CA PHE A 73 -23.01 2.18 19.54
C PHE A 73 -24.49 2.47 19.55
N LYS A 74 -25.01 2.88 20.71
CA LYS A 74 -26.40 3.32 20.82
C LYS A 74 -26.56 4.72 20.21
N ARG A 75 -27.61 4.94 19.44
CA ARG A 75 -27.86 6.23 18.77
C ARG A 75 -27.94 7.39 19.75
N LYS A 76 -28.54 7.16 20.96
CA LYS A 76 -28.62 8.14 22.04
C LYS A 76 -27.25 8.63 22.51
N ASP A 77 -26.23 7.74 22.56
CA ASP A 77 -24.92 8.08 23.06
C ASP A 77 -24.14 8.90 22.00
N LEU A 78 -24.40 8.64 20.73
CA LEU A 78 -23.85 9.39 19.60
C LEU A 78 -24.61 10.70 19.31
N LYS A 79 -25.79 10.87 19.89
CA LYS A 79 -26.75 11.99 19.59
C LYS A 79 -26.94 12.16 18.08
N SER A 80 -27.09 11.05 17.35
CA SER A 80 -27.16 11.05 15.89
C SER A 80 -28.06 9.94 15.37
N SER A 81 -28.88 10.30 14.35
CA SER A 81 -29.70 9.35 13.56
C SER A 81 -29.02 8.82 12.32
N LEU A 82 -27.75 9.21 12.07
CA LEU A 82 -27.01 8.80 10.89
C LEU A 82 -26.89 7.26 10.78
N PRO A 83 -26.88 6.73 9.56
CA PRO A 83 -26.76 5.30 9.33
C PRO A 83 -25.41 4.78 9.85
N LEU A 84 -25.48 3.70 10.64
CA LEU A 84 -24.33 2.93 11.12
C LEU A 84 -24.32 1.57 10.45
N TYR A 85 -23.17 1.18 9.90
CA TYR A 85 -22.89 -0.19 9.50
C TYR A 85 -21.86 -0.81 10.45
N VAL A 86 -22.19 -1.97 11.02
CA VAL A 86 -21.27 -2.70 11.90
C VAL A 86 -20.59 -3.80 11.11
N GLN A 87 -19.28 -3.75 11.05
CA GLN A 87 -18.45 -4.73 10.36
C GLN A 87 -17.38 -5.29 11.30
N LYS A 88 -17.55 -6.51 11.74
CA LYS A 88 -16.53 -7.24 12.50
C LYS A 88 -15.27 -7.38 11.64
N ASN A 89 -14.09 -7.31 12.27
CA ASN A 89 -12.79 -7.35 11.59
C ASN A 89 -12.55 -6.24 10.55
N LEU A 90 -13.17 -5.08 10.74
CA LEU A 90 -13.04 -3.92 9.83
C LEU A 90 -11.56 -3.58 9.54
N ASN A 91 -10.68 -3.65 10.54
CA ASN A 91 -9.25 -3.39 10.39
C ASN A 91 -8.54 -4.30 9.39
N ASN A 92 -9.09 -5.49 9.13
CA ASN A 92 -8.53 -6.43 8.17
C ASN A 92 -9.03 -6.20 6.74
N ILE A 93 -10.18 -5.55 6.58
CA ILE A 93 -10.86 -5.43 5.28
C ILE A 93 -10.90 -4.02 4.70
N TYR A 94 -10.77 -2.97 5.53
CA TYR A 94 -10.94 -1.58 5.03
C TYR A 94 -9.94 -1.22 3.90
N HIS A 95 -8.74 -1.80 3.90
CA HIS A 95 -7.76 -1.63 2.81
C HIS A 95 -8.34 -2.04 1.46
N TYR A 96 -9.18 -3.07 1.45
CA TYR A 96 -9.76 -3.59 0.20
C TYR A 96 -10.80 -2.65 -0.41
N LEU A 97 -11.38 -1.74 0.38
CA LEU A 97 -12.28 -0.73 -0.16
C LEU A 97 -11.56 0.18 -1.15
N PHE A 98 -10.31 0.53 -0.83
CA PHE A 98 -9.45 1.29 -1.75
C PHE A 98 -9.12 0.50 -3.01
N LEU A 99 -8.93 -0.82 -2.89
CA LEU A 99 -8.60 -1.69 -4.01
C LEU A 99 -9.76 -1.93 -4.94
N VAL A 100 -10.96 -2.12 -4.39
CA VAL A 100 -12.18 -2.30 -5.21
C VAL A 100 -12.35 -1.10 -6.13
N ASP A 101 -12.09 0.09 -5.62
CA ASP A 101 -12.16 1.30 -6.44
C ASP A 101 -11.01 1.38 -7.46
N LEU A 102 -9.78 1.06 -7.06
CA LEU A 102 -8.63 1.05 -7.97
C LEU A 102 -8.81 0.07 -9.14
N ARG A 103 -9.44 -1.08 -8.91
CA ARG A 103 -9.73 -2.07 -9.97
C ARG A 103 -10.68 -1.55 -11.06
N ARG A 104 -11.48 -0.54 -10.75
CA ARG A 104 -12.37 0.11 -11.73
C ARG A 104 -11.62 0.98 -12.73
N TYR A 105 -10.40 1.41 -12.36
CA TYR A 105 -9.55 2.18 -13.24
C TYR A 105 -8.68 1.26 -14.10
N LYS A 106 -9.08 1.07 -15.36
CA LYS A 106 -8.16 0.48 -16.35
C LYS A 106 -7.06 1.49 -16.64
N HIS A 107 -5.86 1.22 -16.17
CA HIS A 107 -4.69 2.07 -16.43
C HIS A 107 -3.54 1.28 -17.06
N LYS A 108 -2.69 2.00 -17.81
CA LYS A 108 -1.49 1.43 -18.43
C LYS A 108 -0.22 1.71 -17.61
N ALA A 109 -0.33 2.49 -16.53
CA ALA A 109 0.81 2.82 -15.69
C ALA A 109 1.45 1.54 -15.13
N LYS A 110 2.77 1.43 -15.24
CA LYS A 110 3.55 0.37 -14.59
C LYS A 110 3.77 0.73 -13.14
N THR A 111 3.51 -0.21 -12.26
CA THR A 111 3.59 -0.02 -10.82
C THR A 111 4.82 -0.72 -10.24
N ILE A 112 5.61 -0.01 -9.46
CA ILE A 112 6.87 -0.49 -8.92
C ILE A 112 6.88 -0.27 -7.42
N GLY A 113 7.06 -1.35 -6.64
CA GLY A 113 7.26 -1.28 -5.20
C GLY A 113 8.72 -1.55 -4.85
N ILE A 114 9.33 -0.69 -4.04
CA ILE A 114 10.73 -0.88 -3.62
C ILE A 114 10.79 -0.96 -2.10
N THR A 115 11.37 -2.05 -1.61
CA THR A 115 11.68 -2.26 -0.18
C THR A 115 13.13 -2.65 0.02
N GLY A 116 13.57 -2.66 1.25
CA GLY A 116 14.93 -3.02 1.67
C GLY A 116 15.28 -2.37 2.99
N THR A 117 16.42 -2.73 3.57
CA THR A 117 16.95 -2.02 4.74
C THR A 117 17.45 -0.66 4.30
N ASN A 118 18.35 -0.61 3.34
CA ASN A 118 18.97 0.60 2.82
C ASN A 118 18.73 0.75 1.31
N GLY A 119 18.90 1.97 0.80
CA GLY A 119 18.88 2.27 -0.64
C GLY A 119 17.51 2.35 -1.29
N LYS A 120 16.41 2.25 -0.55
CA LYS A 120 15.03 2.36 -1.08
C LYS A 120 14.80 3.68 -1.80
N THR A 121 14.90 4.76 -1.07
CA THR A 121 14.64 6.13 -1.56
C THR A 121 15.59 6.49 -2.69
N SER A 122 16.89 6.24 -2.53
CA SER A 122 17.90 6.51 -3.56
C SER A 122 17.61 5.74 -4.86
N SER A 123 17.27 4.46 -4.76
CA SER A 123 16.91 3.65 -5.93
C SER A 123 15.66 4.18 -6.64
N ILE A 124 14.67 4.64 -5.86
CA ILE A 124 13.45 5.23 -6.42
C ILE A 124 13.75 6.52 -7.16
N LEU A 125 14.52 7.42 -6.54
CA LEU A 125 14.82 8.72 -7.15
C LEU A 125 15.69 8.58 -8.40
N LEU A 126 16.69 7.70 -8.39
CA LEU A 126 17.52 7.39 -9.56
C LEU A 126 16.69 6.77 -10.70
N LEU A 127 15.80 5.82 -10.38
CA LEU A 127 14.90 5.23 -11.37
C LEU A 127 13.93 6.28 -11.93
N ALA A 128 13.35 7.11 -11.07
CA ALA A 128 12.44 8.17 -11.48
C ALA A 128 13.16 9.19 -12.38
N GLN A 129 14.37 9.57 -12.04
CA GLN A 129 15.21 10.45 -12.85
C GLN A 129 15.47 9.83 -14.24
N SER A 130 15.93 8.59 -14.30
CA SER A 130 16.21 7.88 -15.54
C SER A 130 14.96 7.78 -16.44
N LEU A 131 13.83 7.42 -15.87
CA LEU A 131 12.56 7.35 -16.62
C LEU A 131 12.09 8.73 -17.10
N THR A 132 12.33 9.78 -16.32
CA THR A 132 11.99 11.16 -16.71
C THR A 132 12.88 11.64 -17.87
N HIS A 133 14.16 11.29 -17.87
CA HIS A 133 15.04 11.53 -19.03
C HIS A 133 14.52 10.83 -20.30
N LEU A 134 13.91 9.66 -20.14
CA LEU A 134 13.23 8.95 -21.24
C LEU A 134 11.83 9.53 -21.56
N LYS A 135 11.54 10.75 -21.11
CA LYS A 135 10.28 11.48 -21.34
C LYS A 135 9.04 10.76 -20.78
N LYS A 136 9.20 9.93 -19.74
CA LYS A 136 8.11 9.27 -19.05
C LYS A 136 7.60 10.15 -17.90
N ARG A 137 6.29 10.09 -17.66
CA ARG A 137 5.66 10.75 -16.50
C ARG A 137 5.67 9.80 -15.31
N VAL A 138 6.39 10.16 -14.26
CA VAL A 138 6.66 9.29 -13.12
C VAL A 138 6.04 9.86 -11.85
N GLY A 139 5.08 9.14 -11.28
CA GLY A 139 4.53 9.41 -9.96
C GLY A 139 5.33 8.69 -8.89
N VAL A 140 5.69 9.40 -7.84
CA VAL A 140 6.52 8.88 -6.76
C VAL A 140 5.82 9.05 -5.42
N ILE A 141 5.94 8.04 -4.55
CA ILE A 141 5.51 8.07 -3.15
C ILE A 141 6.69 7.54 -2.31
N THR A 142 7.41 8.45 -1.64
CA THR A 142 8.64 8.16 -0.87
C THR A 142 8.71 8.97 0.41
N SER A 143 9.72 8.75 1.23
CA SER A 143 10.05 9.61 2.39
C SER A 143 10.38 11.04 1.99
N GLU A 144 10.97 11.26 0.82
CA GLU A 144 11.31 12.61 0.32
C GLU A 144 10.08 13.38 -0.18
N GLY A 145 8.96 12.67 -0.41
CA GLY A 145 7.71 13.30 -0.82
C GLY A 145 6.88 12.47 -1.76
N CYS A 146 5.73 13.03 -2.12
CA CYS A 146 4.75 12.42 -3.01
C CYS A 146 4.38 13.37 -4.15
N GLY A 147 4.39 12.90 -5.38
CA GLY A 147 4.03 13.75 -6.51
C GLY A 147 4.59 13.31 -7.86
N LEU A 148 4.53 14.22 -8.82
CA LEU A 148 5.21 14.06 -10.11
C LEU A 148 6.70 14.37 -9.91
N TYR A 149 7.57 13.42 -10.23
CA TYR A 149 9.00 13.65 -10.17
C TYR A 149 9.42 14.69 -11.27
N PRO A 150 10.28 15.67 -10.94
CA PRO A 150 10.97 15.90 -9.67
C PRO A 150 10.20 16.76 -8.65
N SER A 151 9.01 17.28 -8.97
CA SER A 151 8.23 18.16 -8.09
C SER A 151 7.42 17.35 -7.08
N LEU A 152 8.02 17.10 -5.92
CA LEU A 152 7.42 16.32 -4.83
C LEU A 152 6.89 17.25 -3.74
N ASN A 153 5.71 16.92 -3.18
CA ASN A 153 5.22 17.54 -1.97
C ASN A 153 5.79 16.78 -0.77
N SER A 154 6.25 17.47 0.25
CA SER A 154 6.80 16.88 1.47
C SER A 154 5.84 15.88 2.10
N ASN A 155 6.39 14.86 2.74
CA ASN A 155 5.66 13.77 3.36
C ASN A 155 6.33 13.35 4.67
N GLU A 156 5.54 13.11 5.70
CA GLU A 156 6.01 12.72 7.04
C GLU A 156 6.31 11.21 7.15
N TYR A 157 6.02 10.43 6.11
CA TYR A 157 6.05 8.97 6.16
C TYR A 157 6.95 8.40 5.07
N THR A 158 7.75 7.40 5.39
CA THR A 158 8.42 6.57 4.37
C THR A 158 7.39 5.86 3.48
N THR A 159 6.36 5.31 4.10
CA THR A 159 5.20 4.72 3.42
C THR A 159 3.95 5.31 4.07
N PRO A 160 3.24 6.21 3.41
CA PRO A 160 2.05 6.82 3.97
C PRO A 160 0.94 5.82 4.30
N PRO A 161 -0.04 6.20 5.13
CA PRO A 161 -1.30 5.47 5.27
C PRO A 161 -2.01 5.27 3.92
N ILE A 162 -2.84 4.24 3.84
CA ILE A 162 -3.48 3.81 2.58
C ILE A 162 -4.33 4.89 1.91
N ASP A 163 -4.98 5.74 2.68
CA ASP A 163 -5.80 6.85 2.17
C ASP A 163 -4.96 7.90 1.44
N ILE A 164 -3.76 8.20 1.94
CA ILE A 164 -2.81 9.10 1.30
C ILE A 164 -2.24 8.46 0.03
N ILE A 165 -1.80 7.19 0.11
CA ILE A 165 -1.34 6.42 -1.05
C ILE A 165 -2.42 6.42 -2.13
N TYR A 166 -3.66 6.11 -1.76
CA TYR A 166 -4.79 6.06 -2.67
C TYR A 166 -5.05 7.39 -3.35
N LYS A 167 -5.00 8.51 -2.61
CA LYS A 167 -5.17 9.87 -3.16
C LYS A 167 -4.14 10.16 -4.25
N TYR A 168 -2.86 9.87 -4.00
CA TYR A 168 -1.81 10.09 -5.00
C TYR A 168 -1.93 9.12 -6.17
N TYR A 169 -2.16 7.84 -5.87
CA TYR A 169 -2.28 6.78 -6.88
C TYR A 169 -3.41 7.07 -7.88
N THR A 170 -4.60 7.42 -7.40
CA THR A 170 -5.72 7.78 -8.26
C THR A 170 -5.47 9.05 -9.08
N ASN A 171 -4.78 10.03 -8.49
CA ASN A 171 -4.36 11.24 -9.22
C ASN A 171 -3.37 10.89 -10.35
N PHE A 172 -2.40 10.02 -10.10
CA PHE A 172 -1.44 9.58 -11.12
C PHE A 172 -2.14 8.84 -12.27
N ILE A 173 -3.08 7.96 -11.95
CA ILE A 173 -3.87 7.24 -12.95
C ILE A 173 -4.72 8.21 -13.78
N SER A 174 -5.45 9.12 -13.14
CA SER A 174 -6.33 10.08 -13.83
C SER A 174 -5.56 11.00 -14.77
N LYS A 175 -4.33 11.32 -14.42
CA LYS A 175 -3.41 12.13 -15.23
C LYS A 175 -2.57 11.30 -16.21
N LYS A 176 -2.86 10.00 -16.36
CA LYS A 176 -2.21 9.07 -17.29
C LYS A 176 -0.68 9.03 -17.14
N TYR A 177 -0.18 8.85 -15.92
CA TYR A 177 1.26 8.66 -15.70
C TYR A 177 1.69 7.30 -16.25
N ASP A 178 2.97 7.22 -16.72
CA ASP A 178 3.53 5.98 -17.26
C ASP A 178 3.98 5.03 -16.17
N TYR A 179 4.51 5.59 -15.07
CA TYR A 179 5.03 4.82 -13.95
C TYR A 179 4.54 5.38 -12.61
N ILE A 180 4.31 4.47 -11.66
CA ILE A 180 4.00 4.79 -10.26
C ILE A 180 4.97 4.00 -9.40
N ILE A 181 5.83 4.69 -8.66
CA ILE A 181 6.87 4.09 -7.83
C ILE A 181 6.58 4.37 -6.36
N ILE A 182 6.55 3.32 -5.54
CA ILE A 182 6.17 3.42 -4.12
C ILE A 182 7.27 2.84 -3.24
N GLU A 183 7.71 3.64 -2.28
CA GLU A 183 8.59 3.19 -1.21
C GLU A 183 7.82 2.38 -0.18
N CYS A 184 8.24 1.12 0.03
CA CYS A 184 7.58 0.18 0.92
C CYS A 184 8.48 -0.13 2.13
N SER A 185 8.29 0.59 3.24
CA SER A 185 8.97 0.30 4.51
C SER A 185 8.50 -1.03 5.11
N SER A 186 9.31 -1.64 5.98
CA SER A 186 8.92 -2.87 6.69
C SER A 186 7.68 -2.69 7.56
N GLN A 187 7.59 -1.54 8.26
CA GLN A 187 6.39 -1.18 9.03
C GLN A 187 5.18 -0.97 8.12
N GLY A 188 5.35 -0.26 6.98
CA GLY A 188 4.26 -0.04 6.02
C GLY A 188 3.72 -1.34 5.43
N LEU A 189 4.60 -2.29 5.12
CA LEU A 189 4.21 -3.63 4.65
C LEU A 189 3.53 -4.45 5.76
N HIS A 190 4.10 -4.46 6.97
CA HIS A 190 3.54 -5.17 8.13
C HIS A 190 2.15 -4.64 8.51
N GLN A 191 1.98 -3.32 8.53
CA GLN A 191 0.70 -2.66 8.82
C GLN A 191 -0.30 -2.73 7.66
N GLY A 192 0.09 -3.29 6.51
CA GLY A 192 -0.78 -3.43 5.35
C GLY A 192 -1.07 -2.12 4.61
N ARG A 193 -0.26 -1.07 4.78
CA ARG A 193 -0.49 0.24 4.13
C ARG A 193 -0.51 0.17 2.60
N VAL A 194 0.17 -0.82 2.03
CA VAL A 194 0.18 -1.12 0.58
C VAL A 194 -0.52 -2.43 0.25
N LYS A 195 -1.21 -3.05 1.24
CA LYS A 195 -1.85 -4.34 1.06
C LYS A 195 -2.87 -4.28 -0.06
N GLY A 196 -2.66 -5.15 -1.07
CA GLY A 196 -3.55 -5.34 -2.21
C GLY A 196 -3.26 -4.41 -3.40
N LEU A 197 -2.33 -3.46 -3.32
CA LEU A 197 -1.77 -2.88 -4.52
C LEU A 197 -1.04 -3.98 -5.29
N LEU A 198 -1.32 -4.11 -6.58
CA LEU A 198 -0.61 -5.04 -7.44
C LEU A 198 0.56 -4.31 -8.10
N PHE A 199 1.77 -4.75 -7.82
CA PHE A 199 2.98 -4.24 -8.45
C PHE A 199 3.31 -5.03 -9.72
N ASP A 200 3.61 -4.34 -10.82
CA ASP A 200 4.20 -5.01 -11.99
C ASP A 200 5.62 -5.48 -11.66
N TYR A 201 6.34 -4.68 -10.85
CA TYR A 201 7.68 -5.00 -10.36
C TYR A 201 7.80 -4.73 -8.87
N ALA A 202 8.46 -5.61 -8.14
CA ALA A 202 8.88 -5.36 -6.76
C ALA A 202 10.39 -5.55 -6.65
N CYS A 203 11.09 -4.60 -6.02
CA CYS A 203 12.51 -4.70 -5.76
C CYS A 203 12.77 -4.81 -4.26
N ILE A 204 13.63 -5.76 -3.88
CA ILE A 204 14.20 -5.86 -2.53
C ILE A 204 15.69 -5.56 -2.64
N THR A 205 16.09 -4.36 -2.25
CA THR A 205 17.47 -3.88 -2.38
C THR A 205 18.45 -4.67 -1.52
N ASN A 206 18.12 -4.88 -0.27
CA ASN A 206 18.86 -5.70 0.69
C ASN A 206 18.02 -5.97 1.94
N ILE A 207 18.43 -6.96 2.74
CA ILE A 207 17.89 -7.18 4.08
C ILE A 207 19.07 -7.38 5.04
N ASN A 208 19.22 -6.45 5.97
CA ASN A 208 20.15 -6.50 7.09
C ASN A 208 19.37 -6.32 8.40
N SER A 209 20.01 -6.45 9.54
CA SER A 209 19.36 -6.22 10.83
C SER A 209 19.05 -4.74 11.02
N ASP A 210 17.76 -4.43 11.26
CA ASP A 210 17.28 -3.08 11.51
C ASP A 210 15.87 -3.11 12.14
N HIS A 211 15.42 -2.00 12.76
CA HIS A 211 14.07 -1.82 13.30
C HIS A 211 13.59 -2.96 14.23
N LEU A 212 14.51 -3.53 15.05
CA LEU A 212 14.16 -4.60 15.98
C LEU A 212 13.35 -4.11 17.19
N ASP A 213 13.37 -2.82 17.47
CA ASP A 213 12.46 -2.13 18.39
C ASP A 213 11.00 -2.39 18.04
N TYR A 214 10.66 -2.34 16.75
CA TYR A 214 9.32 -2.59 16.22
C TYR A 214 9.05 -4.08 15.94
N HIS A 215 9.92 -4.75 15.17
CA HIS A 215 9.70 -6.12 14.68
C HIS A 215 10.05 -7.21 15.66
N LYS A 216 10.79 -6.90 16.74
CA LYS A 216 11.27 -7.79 17.81
C LYS A 216 12.30 -8.82 17.35
N THR A 217 12.22 -9.35 16.14
CA THR A 217 13.16 -10.34 15.60
C THR A 217 13.52 -10.05 14.15
N ILE A 218 14.73 -10.47 13.74
CA ILE A 218 15.19 -10.41 12.34
C ILE A 218 14.24 -11.20 11.42
N LYS A 219 13.68 -12.29 11.91
CA LYS A 219 12.72 -13.10 11.16
C LYS A 219 11.46 -12.31 10.85
N ASN A 220 10.84 -11.66 11.83
CA ASN A 220 9.63 -10.86 11.65
C ASN A 220 9.90 -9.67 10.71
N TYR A 221 11.07 -9.04 10.85
CA TYR A 221 11.50 -7.96 9.96
C TYR A 221 11.63 -8.44 8.51
N THR A 222 12.32 -9.56 8.29
CA THR A 222 12.47 -10.17 6.97
C THR A 222 11.12 -10.58 6.39
N ASP A 223 10.30 -11.28 7.16
CA ASP A 223 8.96 -11.72 6.73
C ASP A 223 8.08 -10.52 6.34
N SER A 224 8.18 -9.41 7.08
CA SER A 224 7.44 -8.17 6.75
C SER A 224 7.84 -7.62 5.38
N LYS A 225 9.13 -7.59 5.04
CA LYS A 225 9.59 -7.14 3.71
C LYS A 225 9.16 -8.10 2.59
N LEU A 226 9.18 -9.39 2.86
CA LEU A 226 8.78 -10.41 1.90
C LEU A 226 7.26 -10.39 1.58
N LEU A 227 6.44 -9.66 2.35
CA LEU A 227 5.03 -9.48 2.02
C LEU A 227 4.81 -8.85 0.65
N ILE A 228 5.74 -8.01 0.17
CA ILE A 228 5.64 -7.38 -1.15
C ILE A 228 5.58 -8.40 -2.29
N LEU A 229 6.21 -9.57 -2.11
CA LEU A 229 6.23 -10.65 -3.10
C LEU A 229 4.86 -11.31 -3.31
N ARG A 230 3.95 -11.15 -2.35
CA ARG A 230 2.57 -11.66 -2.49
C ARG A 230 1.71 -10.86 -3.45
N GLN A 231 2.18 -9.69 -3.83
CA GLN A 231 1.41 -8.71 -4.61
C GLN A 231 2.24 -8.10 -5.75
N CYS A 232 3.20 -8.85 -6.29
CA CYS A 232 3.95 -8.46 -7.48
C CYS A 232 3.93 -9.57 -8.54
N LYS A 233 4.07 -9.14 -9.82
CA LYS A 233 4.22 -10.05 -10.94
C LYS A 233 5.69 -10.47 -11.11
N ARG A 234 6.60 -9.52 -10.96
CA ARG A 234 8.05 -9.71 -11.13
C ARG A 234 8.79 -9.17 -9.92
N ALA A 235 9.71 -9.96 -9.39
CA ALA A 235 10.53 -9.60 -8.24
C ALA A 235 11.99 -9.47 -8.64
N ILE A 236 12.62 -8.36 -8.26
CA ILE A 236 14.05 -8.08 -8.46
C ILE A 236 14.73 -8.19 -7.09
N LEU A 237 15.61 -9.15 -6.93
CA LEU A 237 16.18 -9.52 -5.64
C LEU A 237 17.71 -9.41 -5.66
N ASN A 238 18.24 -8.84 -4.59
CA ASN A 238 19.69 -8.80 -4.37
C ASN A 238 20.21 -10.18 -3.94
N TYR A 239 20.99 -10.83 -4.78
CA TYR A 239 21.61 -12.13 -4.50
C TYR A 239 22.73 -12.05 -3.45
N ASP A 240 23.28 -10.88 -3.20
CA ASP A 240 24.31 -10.69 -2.17
C ASP A 240 23.72 -10.65 -0.74
N SER A 241 22.43 -10.44 -0.61
CA SER A 241 21.76 -10.46 0.68
C SER A 241 21.51 -11.89 1.18
N SER A 242 22.32 -12.34 2.15
CA SER A 242 22.25 -13.69 2.71
C SER A 242 20.89 -14.02 3.31
N LEU A 243 20.21 -13.05 3.93
CA LEU A 243 18.89 -13.22 4.51
C LEU A 243 17.80 -13.41 3.44
N LEU A 244 17.97 -12.83 2.25
CA LEU A 244 17.06 -13.08 1.13
C LEU A 244 17.22 -14.50 0.58
N ILE A 245 18.46 -14.93 0.34
CA ILE A 245 18.75 -16.21 -0.33
C ILE A 245 18.31 -17.41 0.48
N LYS A 246 18.37 -17.32 1.82
CA LYS A 246 17.95 -18.39 2.73
C LYS A 246 16.43 -18.63 2.71
N ASN A 247 15.65 -17.70 2.15
CA ASN A 247 14.20 -17.84 2.11
C ASN A 247 13.73 -18.73 0.95
N ASN A 248 12.74 -19.56 1.23
CA ASN A 248 12.09 -20.36 0.20
C ASN A 248 11.01 -19.53 -0.51
N PHE A 249 11.30 -19.06 -1.73
CA PHE A 249 10.37 -18.25 -2.52
C PHE A 249 9.29 -19.09 -3.24
N LYS A 250 9.36 -20.42 -3.22
CA LYS A 250 8.33 -21.29 -3.83
C LYS A 250 6.92 -21.05 -3.29
N LYS A 251 6.80 -20.48 -2.08
CA LYS A 251 5.51 -20.10 -1.48
C LYS A 251 4.82 -18.91 -2.18
N TYR A 252 5.56 -18.12 -2.97
CA TYR A 252 5.02 -17.01 -3.75
C TYR A 252 4.84 -17.45 -5.20
N ARG A 253 3.85 -18.30 -5.44
CA ARG A 253 3.48 -18.78 -6.77
C ARG A 253 3.04 -17.60 -7.64
N ASN A 254 3.27 -17.56 -8.90
CA ASN A 254 2.91 -16.50 -9.85
C ASN A 254 3.82 -15.25 -9.83
N THR A 255 5.06 -15.37 -9.37
CA THR A 255 6.04 -14.28 -9.40
C THR A 255 7.27 -14.75 -10.19
N ASP A 256 7.62 -14.01 -11.22
CA ASP A 256 8.89 -14.20 -11.93
C ASP A 256 10.00 -13.55 -11.11
N TYR A 257 11.14 -14.23 -10.97
CA TYR A 257 12.27 -13.78 -10.17
C TYR A 257 13.44 -13.40 -11.02
N PHE A 258 13.95 -12.19 -10.80
CA PHE A 258 15.18 -11.65 -11.37
C PHE A 258 16.17 -11.40 -10.24
N TYR A 259 17.45 -11.65 -10.48
CA TYR A 259 18.47 -11.48 -9.46
C TYR A 259 19.55 -10.54 -9.96
N PHE A 260 20.07 -9.70 -9.06
CA PHE A 260 21.28 -8.93 -9.31
C PHE A 260 22.30 -9.21 -8.21
N SER A 261 23.57 -9.06 -8.54
CA SER A 261 24.69 -9.16 -7.61
C SER A 261 25.78 -8.19 -8.05
N ILE A 262 26.39 -7.53 -7.09
CA ILE A 262 27.57 -6.69 -7.30
C ILE A 262 28.87 -7.46 -7.06
N THR A 263 28.78 -8.69 -6.56
CA THR A 263 29.93 -9.53 -6.19
C THR A 263 30.23 -10.54 -7.30
N SER A 264 31.31 -10.34 -8.02
CA SER A 264 31.74 -11.20 -9.16
C SER A 264 31.90 -12.69 -8.79
N SER A 265 32.33 -12.99 -7.55
CA SER A 265 32.49 -14.36 -7.04
C SER A 265 31.20 -15.17 -7.00
N LYS A 266 30.04 -14.53 -6.93
CA LYS A 266 28.72 -15.19 -6.90
C LYS A 266 28.10 -15.39 -8.29
N LYS A 267 28.68 -14.81 -9.33
CA LYS A 267 28.21 -14.88 -10.72
C LYS A 267 28.00 -16.32 -11.19
N LYS A 268 29.02 -17.17 -11.08
CA LYS A 268 28.96 -18.58 -11.49
C LYS A 268 27.88 -19.34 -10.76
N LYS A 269 27.72 -19.12 -9.44
CA LYS A 269 26.73 -19.80 -8.60
C LYS A 269 25.29 -19.39 -8.95
N ILE A 270 25.07 -18.13 -9.32
CA ILE A 270 23.76 -17.66 -9.78
C ILE A 270 23.41 -18.32 -11.11
N LEU A 271 24.35 -18.27 -12.08
CA LEU A 271 24.15 -18.85 -13.42
C LEU A 271 23.92 -20.36 -13.41
N SER A 272 24.48 -21.09 -12.43
CA SER A 272 24.27 -22.54 -12.30
C SER A 272 22.93 -22.92 -11.65
N LYS A 273 22.34 -22.01 -10.84
CA LYS A 273 21.14 -22.29 -10.04
C LYS A 273 19.85 -21.82 -10.71
N TYR A 274 19.90 -20.83 -11.57
CA TYR A 274 18.73 -20.19 -12.17
C TYR A 274 18.88 -20.12 -13.70
N ASN A 275 17.77 -20.13 -14.41
CA ASN A 275 17.76 -20.07 -15.86
C ASN A 275 18.40 -18.74 -16.34
N ARG A 276 19.24 -18.78 -17.38
CA ARG A 276 20.04 -17.62 -17.86
C ARG A 276 19.20 -16.38 -18.21
N ASP A 277 17.95 -16.57 -18.60
CA ASP A 277 17.05 -15.49 -19.06
C ASP A 277 16.58 -14.55 -17.95
N ASN A 278 16.81 -14.91 -16.69
CA ASN A 278 16.31 -14.17 -15.51
C ASN A 278 17.43 -13.57 -14.65
N ILE A 279 18.64 -13.44 -15.17
CA ILE A 279 19.80 -13.00 -14.39
C ILE A 279 20.47 -11.81 -15.08
N TYR A 280 20.46 -10.68 -14.40
CA TYR A 280 21.23 -9.50 -14.75
C TYR A 280 22.39 -9.35 -13.76
N ILE A 281 23.61 -9.40 -14.27
CA ILE A 281 24.83 -9.24 -13.47
C ILE A 281 25.63 -8.13 -14.15
N HIS A 282 25.89 -7.08 -13.44
CA HIS A 282 26.82 -6.03 -13.80
C HIS A 282 28.12 -6.21 -13.04
#